data_5e11e14183d630cbb8cd086bb83c7689
#
_entry.id   5e11e14183d630cbb8cd086bb83c7689
#
_cell.length_a   1.000
_cell.length_b   1.000
_cell.length_c   1.000
_cell.angle_alpha   90.00
_cell.angle_beta   90.00
_cell.angle_gamma   90.00
#
_symmetry.space_group_name_H-M   'P 1'
#
loop_
_entity.id
_entity.type
_entity.pdbx_description
1 polymer ?
#
loop_
_entity_poly.entity_id
_entity_poly.type
_entity_poly.pdbx_seq_one_letter_code
_entity_poly.pdbx_strand_id
1 'polypeptide(L)'
;MQKLYTQAGKHLPEIPWNTYPRPQMRRERWLCLNGTWDFQCGEVKGSIVVPFCPESLLSGLDGFSDYGREMIYRRSFTIPADWRRDRILLHFGAVSRHAEVWVNKKKVCTHENGYLPFSADITDYIREAENELQVHAVNDISPKHPWGKQKIKRGGMWYTPVSGIWQTVWLEPVPEDHIQGLRIQTHGNNVTITADGSADGVVTLDGQEYRMEQGSAVFSIDDPVFWTPEQPYLYHFSVTCGEDHVDSYFALRDLSVGTVGGKKRLFLNGKPFFFHGLLDQGYWSDGLYTPAVPEAFEQDILAMKSLGFNTLRKHIKIEPQQFYYDCDRLGMIVFQDMVNCGIYRYIRDTVLPTIGLQKHPDRNLHRDPEMRRNFVQAMEETVKLLKNHPSICLWTIFNEGWGQFCADEMYDLLKGMDQTRWIDSTSGWFHQKKSDVDSRHIYFSKLKLGDKPLPQLLSEFGGYSLKIQSHCANLDKNYGYRDFEDRASFVSALQELYLTHILPMLEDGLSGAVYTQVSDVEDETNGFLTYDRSVMKVTPDEMREITKKIHMITADLMRDSAAPVL
;
A
#
# COMPACT_ATOMS: atom_id res chain seq x y z
N MET A 1 23.01 -1.37 14.75
CA MET A 1 22.44 -2.22 13.69
C MET A 1 23.46 -2.44 12.59
N GLN A 2 23.36 -3.59 11.91
CA GLN A 2 24.15 -3.82 10.70
C GLN A 2 23.65 -2.89 9.58
N LYS A 3 24.59 -2.31 8.81
CA LYS A 3 24.25 -1.60 7.56
C LYS A 3 24.06 -2.65 6.47
N LEU A 4 22.79 -2.90 6.11
CA LEU A 4 22.42 -3.87 5.10
C LEU A 4 21.93 -3.14 3.86
N TYR A 5 22.58 -3.40 2.73
CA TYR A 5 22.15 -2.90 1.43
C TYR A 5 21.49 -4.01 0.62
N THR A 6 20.38 -3.68 -0.03
CA THR A 6 19.84 -4.51 -1.11
C THR A 6 20.82 -4.55 -2.27
N GLN A 7 20.68 -5.51 -3.17
CA GLN A 7 21.57 -5.57 -4.34
C GLN A 7 21.49 -4.30 -5.20
N ALA A 8 20.29 -3.77 -5.39
CA ALA A 8 20.07 -2.52 -6.12
C ALA A 8 20.64 -1.30 -5.36
N GLY A 9 20.53 -1.27 -4.02
CA GLY A 9 21.03 -0.17 -3.20
C GLY A 9 22.55 0.00 -3.19
N LYS A 10 23.30 -1.03 -3.62
CA LYS A 10 24.76 -0.92 -3.80
C LYS A 10 25.17 -0.07 -5.01
N HIS A 11 24.25 0.16 -5.94
CA HIS A 11 24.53 0.82 -7.23
C HIS A 11 23.36 1.73 -7.62
N LEU A 12 23.15 2.82 -6.86
CA LEU A 12 22.11 3.80 -7.17
C LEU A 12 22.43 4.56 -8.46
N PRO A 13 21.44 4.81 -9.33
CA PRO A 13 21.58 5.76 -10.42
C PRO A 13 21.71 7.20 -9.89
N GLU A 14 22.29 8.10 -10.69
CA GLU A 14 22.43 9.53 -10.35
C GLU A 14 21.08 10.20 -10.03
N ILE A 15 20.03 9.83 -10.75
CA ILE A 15 18.65 10.23 -10.50
C ILE A 15 17.86 8.95 -10.17
N PRO A 16 17.74 8.57 -8.87
CA PRO A 16 16.96 7.40 -8.49
C PRO A 16 15.46 7.66 -8.73
N TRP A 17 14.71 6.59 -8.99
CA TRP A 17 13.28 6.70 -9.23
C TRP A 17 12.90 7.64 -10.39
N ASN A 18 13.71 7.70 -11.44
CA ASN A 18 13.40 8.44 -12.66
C ASN A 18 12.40 7.67 -13.55
N THR A 19 11.25 7.35 -12.95
CA THR A 19 10.12 6.66 -13.57
C THR A 19 8.88 7.50 -13.30
N TYR A 20 7.98 7.63 -14.30
CA TYR A 20 6.79 8.46 -14.15
C TYR A 20 5.92 7.99 -12.96
N PRO A 21 5.59 8.86 -11.98
CA PRO A 21 5.10 8.43 -10.68
C PRO A 21 3.60 8.09 -10.62
N ARG A 22 2.80 8.45 -11.63
CA ARG A 22 1.34 8.26 -11.67
C ARG A 22 0.90 7.38 -12.85
N PRO A 23 1.02 6.04 -12.78
CA PRO A 23 0.75 5.15 -13.91
C PRO A 23 -0.67 5.27 -14.51
N GLN A 24 -1.67 5.69 -13.71
CA GLN A 24 -3.05 5.92 -14.15
C GLN A 24 -3.36 7.35 -14.59
N MET A 25 -2.36 8.20 -14.67
CA MET A 25 -2.46 9.61 -15.07
C MET A 25 -1.21 10.03 -15.86
N ARG A 26 -0.73 9.17 -16.75
CA ARG A 26 0.56 9.36 -17.40
C ARG A 26 0.50 10.45 -18.47
N ARG A 27 1.40 11.43 -18.32
CA ARG A 27 1.71 12.43 -19.34
C ARG A 27 3.10 12.19 -19.92
N GLU A 28 3.29 12.50 -21.19
CA GLU A 28 4.57 12.31 -21.88
C GLU A 28 5.61 13.32 -21.37
N ARG A 29 5.19 14.59 -21.19
CA ARG A 29 6.07 15.67 -20.75
C ARG A 29 6.10 15.78 -19.23
N TRP A 30 7.26 15.53 -18.64
CA TRP A 30 7.51 15.65 -17.20
C TRP A 30 9.01 15.76 -16.93
N LEU A 31 9.38 16.23 -15.74
CA LEU A 31 10.77 16.36 -15.31
C LEU A 31 10.92 15.85 -13.86
N CYS A 32 11.74 14.81 -13.67
CA CYS A 32 12.09 14.30 -12.37
C CYS A 32 13.04 15.27 -11.65
N LEU A 33 12.73 15.62 -10.42
CA LEU A 33 13.60 16.44 -9.56
C LEU A 33 14.32 15.62 -8.48
N ASN A 34 14.26 14.30 -8.52
CA ASN A 34 15.03 13.44 -7.61
C ASN A 34 16.54 13.60 -7.82
N GLY A 35 17.34 12.93 -6.99
CA GLY A 35 18.79 12.98 -7.00
C GLY A 35 19.32 13.83 -5.85
N THR A 36 20.48 14.44 -6.02
CA THR A 36 21.16 15.17 -4.95
C THR A 36 20.55 16.54 -4.70
N TRP A 37 20.18 16.81 -3.45
CA TRP A 37 19.67 18.10 -2.95
C TRP A 37 20.56 18.61 -1.83
N ASP A 38 20.65 19.93 -1.63
CA ASP A 38 21.21 20.48 -0.41
C ASP A 38 20.27 20.23 0.76
N PHE A 39 20.83 19.88 1.92
CA PHE A 39 20.08 19.53 3.12
C PHE A 39 20.62 20.25 4.36
N GLN A 40 19.70 20.68 5.21
CA GLN A 40 20.01 21.22 6.52
C GLN A 40 18.97 20.81 7.56
N CYS A 41 19.41 20.32 8.72
CA CYS A 41 18.58 20.10 9.90
C CYS A 41 19.39 20.42 11.15
N GLY A 42 19.05 21.49 11.85
CA GLY A 42 19.88 21.98 12.96
C GLY A 42 21.33 22.24 12.54
N GLU A 43 22.27 21.55 13.18
CA GLU A 43 23.71 21.63 12.87
C GLU A 43 24.13 20.71 11.70
N VAL A 44 23.29 19.76 11.31
CA VAL A 44 23.56 18.86 10.19
C VAL A 44 23.37 19.64 8.88
N LYS A 45 24.47 19.74 8.09
CA LYS A 45 24.45 20.38 6.77
C LYS A 45 25.22 19.50 5.80
N GLY A 46 24.71 19.37 4.58
CA GLY A 46 25.34 18.58 3.54
C GLY A 46 24.41 18.37 2.36
N SER A 47 24.56 17.23 1.70
CA SER A 47 23.68 16.80 0.62
C SER A 47 22.88 15.56 1.03
N ILE A 48 21.70 15.42 0.47
CA ILE A 48 20.82 14.27 0.62
C ILE A 48 20.38 13.77 -0.75
N VAL A 49 20.21 12.44 -0.90
CA VAL A 49 19.69 11.85 -2.12
C VAL A 49 18.17 11.66 -2.00
N VAL A 50 17.40 12.48 -2.70
CA VAL A 50 15.93 12.35 -2.81
C VAL A 50 15.61 11.26 -3.85
N PRO A 51 14.66 10.34 -3.61
CA PRO A 51 13.59 10.39 -2.62
C PRO A 51 13.85 9.54 -1.35
N PHE A 52 15.05 9.46 -0.87
CA PHE A 52 15.33 8.68 0.33
C PHE A 52 15.26 9.54 1.59
N CYS A 53 14.54 9.06 2.59
CA CYS A 53 14.39 9.76 3.86
C CYS A 53 15.73 9.88 4.60
N PRO A 54 15.94 10.93 5.41
CA PRO A 54 17.21 11.18 6.08
C PRO A 54 17.73 10.03 6.93
N GLU A 55 16.83 9.23 7.51
CA GLU A 55 17.15 8.09 8.38
C GLU A 55 17.69 6.87 7.61
N SER A 56 17.50 6.83 6.29
CA SER A 56 17.88 5.70 5.44
C SER A 56 19.36 5.72 5.06
N LEU A 57 19.92 4.54 4.77
CA LEU A 57 21.30 4.44 4.28
C LEU A 57 21.48 5.09 2.89
N LEU A 58 20.43 5.01 2.05
CA LEU A 58 20.46 5.51 0.67
C LEU A 58 20.36 7.04 0.60
N SER A 59 19.99 7.72 1.68
CA SER A 59 19.97 9.18 1.75
C SER A 59 21.37 9.82 1.64
N GLY A 60 22.41 9.06 2.00
CA GLY A 60 23.78 9.56 2.12
C GLY A 60 24.09 10.26 3.46
N LEU A 61 23.09 10.45 4.33
CA LEU A 61 23.28 10.95 5.69
C LEU A 61 23.54 9.77 6.63
N ASP A 62 24.58 9.86 7.45
CA ASP A 62 24.92 8.77 8.38
C ASP A 62 24.40 9.07 9.79
N GLY A 63 23.53 8.18 10.29
CA GLY A 63 23.05 8.22 11.68
C GLY A 63 22.07 9.37 12.00
N PHE A 64 21.33 9.85 11.01
CA PHE A 64 20.33 10.90 11.24
C PHE A 64 19.25 10.43 12.23
N SER A 65 18.94 11.28 13.23
CA SER A 65 17.96 10.98 14.30
C SER A 65 17.31 12.24 14.92
N ASP A 66 17.36 13.37 14.22
CA ASP A 66 16.86 14.66 14.72
C ASP A 66 15.34 14.81 14.49
N TYR A 67 14.55 13.94 15.10
CA TYR A 67 13.09 13.96 14.99
C TYR A 67 12.47 15.22 15.60
N GLY A 68 11.43 15.75 14.94
CA GLY A 68 10.70 16.94 15.37
C GLY A 68 11.40 18.26 15.05
N ARG A 69 12.61 18.24 14.51
CA ARG A 69 13.28 19.44 13.99
C ARG A 69 12.91 19.71 12.55
N GLU A 70 12.98 20.98 12.16
CA GLU A 70 12.79 21.40 10.78
C GLU A 70 13.96 20.93 9.91
N MET A 71 13.63 20.25 8.82
CA MET A 71 14.52 19.84 7.74
C MET A 71 14.29 20.77 6.56
N ILE A 72 15.36 21.34 6.01
CA ILE A 72 15.30 22.23 4.87
C ILE A 72 16.04 21.56 3.70
N TYR A 73 15.30 21.30 2.64
CA TYR A 73 15.80 20.78 1.37
C TYR A 73 15.87 21.92 0.37
N ARG A 74 16.93 21.98 -0.47
CA ARG A 74 17.06 22.95 -1.57
C ARG A 74 17.52 22.27 -2.85
N ARG A 75 16.90 22.67 -3.96
CA ARG A 75 17.22 22.19 -5.30
C ARG A 75 17.11 23.31 -6.31
N SER A 76 18.13 23.49 -7.15
CA SER A 76 18.02 24.30 -8.37
C SER A 76 17.41 23.48 -9.51
N PHE A 77 16.58 24.13 -10.31
CA PHE A 77 15.98 23.54 -11.51
C PHE A 77 15.73 24.60 -12.60
N THR A 78 15.64 24.14 -13.84
CA THR A 78 15.27 24.97 -15.00
C THR A 78 14.07 24.38 -15.71
N ILE A 79 13.20 25.24 -16.23
CA ILE A 79 12.05 24.83 -17.01
C ILE A 79 12.48 24.68 -18.48
N PRO A 80 12.17 23.55 -19.15
CA PRO A 80 12.40 23.39 -20.57
C PRO A 80 11.76 24.52 -21.39
N ALA A 81 12.43 24.97 -22.45
CA ALA A 81 12.01 26.14 -23.22
C ALA A 81 10.64 25.97 -23.91
N ASP A 82 10.28 24.75 -24.27
CA ASP A 82 9.01 24.36 -24.88
C ASP A 82 7.83 24.34 -23.89
N TRP A 83 8.10 24.45 -22.55
CA TRP A 83 7.06 24.49 -21.51
C TRP A 83 6.62 25.92 -21.14
N ARG A 84 7.21 26.95 -21.71
CA ARG A 84 7.01 28.36 -21.28
C ARG A 84 5.59 28.90 -21.44
N ARG A 85 4.74 28.22 -22.21
CA ARG A 85 3.34 28.62 -22.43
C ARG A 85 2.36 27.81 -21.60
N ASP A 86 2.85 26.77 -20.93
CA ASP A 86 2.05 25.86 -20.14
C ASP A 86 1.97 26.33 -18.69
N ARG A 87 0.97 25.86 -17.95
CA ARG A 87 1.02 25.84 -16.48
C ARG A 87 2.03 24.81 -16.04
N ILE A 88 2.76 25.11 -14.97
CA ILE A 88 3.75 24.20 -14.40
C ILE A 88 3.28 23.72 -13.05
N LEU A 89 2.97 22.43 -12.98
CA LEU A 89 2.58 21.76 -11.75
C LEU A 89 3.81 21.12 -11.12
N LEU A 90 4.04 21.42 -9.83
CA LEU A 90 5.03 20.77 -8.97
C LEU A 90 4.32 19.73 -8.12
N HIS A 91 4.81 18.50 -8.16
CA HIS A 91 4.22 17.37 -7.48
C HIS A 91 5.18 16.74 -6.48
N PHE A 92 4.64 16.24 -5.37
CA PHE A 92 5.31 15.44 -4.38
C PHE A 92 4.53 14.15 -4.17
N GLY A 93 5.20 13.00 -4.26
CA GLY A 93 4.59 11.70 -3.96
C GLY A 93 4.26 11.55 -2.47
N ALA A 94 5.19 11.93 -1.60
CA ALA A 94 4.95 12.06 -0.15
C ALA A 94 6.09 12.83 0.54
N VAL A 95 5.72 13.60 1.57
CA VAL A 95 6.64 14.27 2.49
C VAL A 95 6.14 14.08 3.92
N SER A 96 6.90 13.42 4.77
CA SER A 96 6.50 13.10 6.14
C SER A 96 6.94 14.20 7.12
N ARG A 97 6.03 14.77 7.92
CA ARG A 97 4.56 14.76 7.80
C ARG A 97 4.02 16.15 7.41
N HIS A 98 4.54 17.24 8.02
CA HIS A 98 4.23 18.63 7.68
C HIS A 98 5.24 19.13 6.66
N ALA A 99 4.80 19.74 5.59
CA ALA A 99 5.64 20.31 4.56
C ALA A 99 5.19 21.73 4.20
N GLU A 100 6.14 22.65 4.10
CA GLU A 100 5.99 23.94 3.45
C GLU A 100 6.88 24.00 2.21
N VAL A 101 6.31 24.38 1.07
CA VAL A 101 7.03 24.45 -0.21
C VAL A 101 7.19 25.88 -0.66
N TRP A 102 8.40 26.22 -1.08
CA TRP A 102 8.79 27.56 -1.51
C TRP A 102 9.47 27.49 -2.88
N VAL A 103 9.09 28.38 -3.78
CA VAL A 103 9.75 28.57 -5.09
C VAL A 103 10.23 30.00 -5.18
N ASN A 104 11.52 30.19 -5.48
CA ASN A 104 12.14 31.51 -5.58
C ASN A 104 11.85 32.43 -4.37
N LYS A 105 11.93 31.86 -3.15
CA LYS A 105 11.68 32.51 -1.86
C LYS A 105 10.20 32.89 -1.60
N LYS A 106 9.26 32.44 -2.43
CA LYS A 106 7.82 32.62 -2.20
C LYS A 106 7.21 31.29 -1.82
N LYS A 107 6.40 31.28 -0.75
CA LYS A 107 5.66 30.09 -0.30
C LYS A 107 4.53 29.80 -1.28
N VAL A 108 4.48 28.56 -1.78
CA VAL A 108 3.50 28.13 -2.80
C VAL A 108 2.43 27.22 -2.22
N CYS A 109 2.78 26.33 -1.25
CA CYS A 109 1.79 25.49 -0.59
C CYS A 109 2.26 24.98 0.78
N THR A 110 1.32 24.39 1.51
CA THR A 110 1.54 23.65 2.78
C THR A 110 0.78 22.34 2.71
N HIS A 111 1.34 21.26 3.28
CA HIS A 111 0.72 19.92 3.33
C HIS A 111 0.91 19.27 4.70
N GLU A 112 -0.07 18.47 5.15
CA GLU A 112 -0.13 17.91 6.52
C GLU A 112 -0.27 16.37 6.58
N ASN A 113 0.00 15.64 5.53
CA ASN A 113 -0.12 14.19 5.56
C ASN A 113 1.15 13.52 5.01
N GLY A 114 1.82 12.71 5.87
CA GLY A 114 3.09 12.07 5.53
C GLY A 114 3.01 10.92 4.51
N TYR A 115 1.83 10.51 4.07
CA TYR A 115 1.62 9.34 3.22
C TYR A 115 0.95 9.63 1.88
N LEU A 116 0.37 10.81 1.72
CA LEU A 116 -0.42 11.16 0.55
C LEU A 116 0.28 12.17 -0.35
N PRO A 117 0.09 12.08 -1.68
CA PRO A 117 0.66 13.03 -2.62
C PRO A 117 -0.04 14.38 -2.53
N PHE A 118 0.70 15.41 -2.92
CA PHE A 118 0.16 16.75 -3.11
C PHE A 118 0.86 17.47 -4.27
N SER A 119 0.25 18.54 -4.75
CA SER A 119 0.78 19.34 -5.85
C SER A 119 0.48 20.83 -5.68
N ALA A 120 1.28 21.65 -6.33
CA ALA A 120 1.10 23.09 -6.40
C ALA A 120 1.33 23.59 -7.83
N ASP A 121 0.49 24.51 -8.29
CA ASP A 121 0.74 25.29 -9.47
C ASP A 121 1.80 26.36 -9.17
N ILE A 122 2.94 26.26 -9.83
CA ILE A 122 4.07 27.16 -9.62
C ILE A 122 4.29 28.17 -10.78
N THR A 123 3.37 28.24 -11.72
CA THR A 123 3.47 29.04 -12.96
C THR A 123 3.85 30.50 -12.68
N ASP A 124 3.18 31.15 -11.71
CA ASP A 124 3.43 32.54 -11.35
C ASP A 124 4.70 32.77 -10.50
N TYR A 125 5.39 31.70 -10.13
CA TYR A 125 6.56 31.75 -9.24
C TYR A 125 7.87 31.45 -9.95
N ILE A 126 7.83 30.88 -11.16
CA ILE A 126 9.00 30.47 -11.95
C ILE A 126 9.59 31.64 -12.74
N ARG A 127 10.87 31.50 -13.11
CA ARG A 127 11.65 32.42 -13.93
C ARG A 127 12.14 31.69 -15.18
N GLU A 128 12.50 32.43 -16.21
CA GLU A 128 13.10 31.85 -17.43
C GLU A 128 14.50 31.27 -17.21
N ALA A 129 15.21 31.75 -16.18
CA ALA A 129 16.52 31.28 -15.78
C ALA A 129 16.40 30.13 -14.74
N GLU A 130 17.45 29.91 -13.97
CA GLU A 130 17.47 28.96 -12.87
C GLU A 130 16.47 29.37 -11.77
N ASN A 131 15.75 28.36 -11.27
CA ASN A 131 14.80 28.48 -10.17
C ASN A 131 15.30 27.72 -8.95
N GLU A 132 14.97 28.19 -7.76
CA GLU A 132 15.24 27.53 -6.50
C GLU A 132 13.93 26.98 -5.91
N LEU A 133 13.92 25.66 -5.64
CA LEU A 133 12.90 24.97 -4.86
C LEU A 133 13.42 24.75 -3.44
N GLN A 134 12.62 25.15 -2.43
CA GLN A 134 12.89 24.80 -1.03
C GLN A 134 11.69 24.04 -0.46
N VAL A 135 11.98 23.00 0.33
CA VAL A 135 10.98 22.24 1.08
C VAL A 135 11.39 22.28 2.55
N HIS A 136 10.52 22.78 3.39
CA HIS A 136 10.66 22.76 4.83
C HIS A 136 9.78 21.65 5.38
N ALA A 137 10.36 20.64 6.00
CA ALA A 137 9.63 19.49 6.50
C ALA A 137 9.85 19.25 7.99
N VAL A 138 8.80 18.85 8.71
CA VAL A 138 8.88 18.47 10.13
C VAL A 138 8.12 17.17 10.35
N ASN A 139 8.73 16.18 11.02
CA ASN A 139 8.04 14.99 11.49
C ASN A 139 8.23 14.82 13.01
N ASP A 140 7.20 15.12 13.77
CA ASP A 140 7.16 14.97 15.23
C ASP A 140 6.50 13.67 15.68
N ILE A 141 6.10 12.80 14.74
CA ILE A 141 5.41 11.51 14.97
C ILE A 141 4.18 11.71 15.87
N SER A 142 3.42 12.78 15.59
CA SER A 142 2.25 13.13 16.36
C SER A 142 1.13 12.09 16.24
N PRO A 143 0.57 11.58 17.34
CA PRO A 143 -0.55 10.65 17.30
C PRO A 143 -1.85 11.26 16.76
N LYS A 144 -1.89 12.56 16.51
CA LYS A 144 -3.04 13.22 15.90
C LYS A 144 -3.11 13.04 14.38
N HIS A 145 -2.03 12.61 13.75
CA HIS A 145 -1.92 12.36 12.32
C HIS A 145 -1.61 10.89 12.03
N PRO A 146 -1.77 10.42 10.78
CA PRO A 146 -1.29 9.10 10.37
C PRO A 146 0.21 8.94 10.64
N TRP A 147 0.60 7.92 11.42
CA TRP A 147 2.00 7.69 11.81
C TRP A 147 2.53 6.27 11.54
N GLY A 148 1.64 5.33 11.21
CA GLY A 148 2.04 3.97 10.85
C GLY A 148 2.60 3.14 12.01
N LYS A 149 3.61 2.31 11.74
CA LYS A 149 4.33 1.49 12.75
C LYS A 149 5.61 2.14 13.25
N GLN A 150 5.70 3.46 13.26
CA GLN A 150 6.91 4.21 13.55
C GLN A 150 7.03 4.56 15.03
N LYS A 151 8.21 4.37 15.61
CA LYS A 151 8.55 4.86 16.96
C LYS A 151 10.00 5.32 17.04
N ILE A 152 10.25 6.46 17.74
CA ILE A 152 11.61 6.95 18.01
C ILE A 152 12.40 5.88 18.78
N LYS A 153 11.78 5.27 19.81
CA LYS A 153 12.32 4.07 20.47
C LYS A 153 11.78 2.84 19.77
N ARG A 154 12.37 2.50 18.64
CA ARG A 154 12.03 1.32 17.86
C ARG A 154 12.37 0.01 18.60
N GLY A 155 11.81 -1.09 18.12
CA GLY A 155 12.07 -2.44 18.60
C GLY A 155 10.83 -3.31 18.59
N GLY A 156 11.01 -4.63 18.45
CA GLY A 156 9.93 -5.56 18.19
C GLY A 156 9.18 -5.18 16.93
N MET A 157 7.86 -5.03 17.00
CA MET A 157 6.99 -4.67 15.88
C MET A 157 6.94 -3.16 15.54
N TRP A 158 7.81 -2.33 16.14
CA TRP A 158 7.89 -0.89 15.90
C TRP A 158 9.22 -0.53 15.26
N TYR A 159 9.17 0.26 14.17
CA TYR A 159 10.29 0.49 13.27
C TYR A 159 10.79 1.92 13.30
N THR A 160 11.94 2.14 12.67
CA THR A 160 12.57 3.45 12.48
C THR A 160 11.60 4.41 11.80
N PRO A 161 11.40 5.62 12.35
CA PRO A 161 10.59 6.66 11.72
C PRO A 161 11.17 7.10 10.37
N VAL A 162 10.27 7.58 9.51
CA VAL A 162 10.59 8.13 8.20
C VAL A 162 10.18 9.60 8.16
N SER A 163 11.13 10.48 7.90
CA SER A 163 10.92 11.93 7.90
C SER A 163 11.21 12.56 6.54
N GLY A 164 10.66 13.75 6.30
CA GLY A 164 10.92 14.53 5.10
C GLY A 164 10.46 13.86 3.79
N ILE A 165 11.14 14.17 2.70
CA ILE A 165 10.80 13.66 1.36
C ILE A 165 11.16 12.18 1.27
N TRP A 166 10.17 11.30 0.96
CA TRP A 166 10.40 9.87 0.81
C TRP A 166 9.76 9.25 -0.45
N GLN A 167 9.13 10.09 -1.30
CA GLN A 167 8.67 9.71 -2.64
C GLN A 167 9.09 10.76 -3.66
N THR A 168 9.01 10.43 -4.94
CA THR A 168 9.44 11.26 -6.07
C THR A 168 8.88 12.67 -6.03
N VAL A 169 9.73 13.63 -6.42
CA VAL A 169 9.38 15.03 -6.69
C VAL A 169 9.53 15.26 -8.18
N TRP A 170 8.51 15.89 -8.83
CA TRP A 170 8.54 16.09 -10.28
C TRP A 170 7.73 17.31 -10.74
N LEU A 171 7.99 17.73 -11.95
CA LEU A 171 7.24 18.79 -12.65
C LEU A 171 6.47 18.22 -13.82
N GLU A 172 5.31 18.81 -14.11
CA GLU A 172 4.52 18.55 -15.32
C GLU A 172 4.05 19.87 -15.94
N PRO A 173 4.26 20.07 -17.26
CA PRO A 173 3.58 21.14 -17.98
C PRO A 173 2.18 20.65 -18.35
N VAL A 174 1.19 21.50 -18.12
CA VAL A 174 -0.21 21.23 -18.49
C VAL A 174 -0.84 22.47 -19.13
N PRO A 175 -1.81 22.33 -20.04
CA PRO A 175 -2.57 23.48 -20.54
C PRO A 175 -3.39 24.14 -19.44
N GLU A 176 -3.95 25.32 -19.71
CA GLU A 176 -4.81 26.06 -18.75
C GLU A 176 -5.97 25.17 -18.28
N ASP A 177 -6.70 24.58 -19.23
CA ASP A 177 -7.74 23.60 -18.97
C ASP A 177 -7.12 22.19 -19.11
N HIS A 178 -6.98 21.48 -18.01
CA HIS A 178 -6.36 20.16 -17.96
C HIS A 178 -7.11 19.16 -17.09
N ILE A 179 -6.87 17.88 -17.34
CA ILE A 179 -7.41 16.76 -16.58
C ILE A 179 -6.74 16.74 -15.19
N GLN A 180 -7.51 16.99 -14.15
CA GLN A 180 -7.02 17.00 -12.77
C GLN A 180 -7.00 15.61 -12.13
N GLY A 181 -7.85 14.70 -12.61
CA GLY A 181 -7.95 13.32 -12.12
C GLY A 181 -8.84 12.47 -13.00
N LEU A 182 -8.70 11.17 -12.89
CA LEU A 182 -9.58 10.18 -13.53
C LEU A 182 -10.31 9.37 -12.48
N ARG A 183 -11.62 9.18 -12.67
CA ARG A 183 -12.44 8.24 -11.93
C ARG A 183 -12.89 7.13 -12.86
N ILE A 184 -12.51 5.90 -12.52
CA ILE A 184 -12.80 4.72 -13.32
C ILE A 184 -13.79 3.85 -12.52
N GLN A 185 -14.92 3.53 -13.14
CA GLN A 185 -15.94 2.65 -12.55
C GLN A 185 -16.26 1.53 -13.53
N THR A 186 -16.23 0.31 -13.04
CA THR A 186 -16.56 -0.90 -13.81
C THR A 186 -17.66 -1.69 -13.11
N HIS A 187 -18.61 -2.19 -13.89
CA HIS A 187 -19.66 -3.10 -13.39
C HIS A 187 -20.00 -4.13 -14.48
N GLY A 188 -19.66 -5.40 -14.25
CA GLY A 188 -19.66 -6.40 -15.31
C GLY A 188 -18.74 -5.94 -16.46
N ASN A 189 -19.30 -5.83 -17.67
CA ASN A 189 -18.58 -5.33 -18.85
C ASN A 189 -18.77 -3.83 -19.11
N ASN A 190 -19.54 -3.12 -18.29
CA ASN A 190 -19.76 -1.68 -18.43
C ASN A 190 -18.64 -0.88 -17.76
N VAL A 191 -18.21 0.16 -18.44
CA VAL A 191 -17.12 1.05 -18.01
C VAL A 191 -17.60 2.48 -18.05
N THR A 192 -17.31 3.23 -16.99
CA THR A 192 -17.51 4.68 -16.94
C THR A 192 -16.16 5.34 -16.61
N ILE A 193 -15.69 6.20 -17.50
CA ILE A 193 -14.49 7.02 -17.30
C ILE A 193 -14.94 8.47 -17.13
N THR A 194 -14.57 9.08 -15.99
CA THR A 194 -14.84 10.49 -15.71
C THR A 194 -13.52 11.23 -15.55
N ALA A 195 -13.36 12.34 -16.27
CA ALA A 195 -12.22 13.26 -16.15
C ALA A 195 -12.62 14.45 -15.27
N ASP A 196 -11.98 14.60 -14.13
CA ASP A 196 -12.17 15.76 -13.26
C ASP A 196 -11.42 16.96 -13.86
N GLY A 197 -12.05 18.16 -13.87
CA GLY A 197 -11.47 19.39 -14.41
C GLY A 197 -11.78 19.64 -15.88
N SER A 198 -12.48 18.74 -16.58
CA SER A 198 -12.88 18.93 -17.99
C SER A 198 -14.31 18.48 -18.24
N ALA A 199 -15.05 19.19 -19.09
CA ALA A 199 -16.44 18.86 -19.42
C ALA A 199 -16.57 18.04 -20.71
N ASP A 200 -15.68 18.26 -21.67
CA ASP A 200 -15.69 17.67 -23.02
C ASP A 200 -14.37 16.98 -23.33
N GLY A 201 -14.41 15.86 -24.02
CA GLY A 201 -13.23 15.10 -24.39
C GLY A 201 -13.56 13.81 -25.11
N VAL A 202 -12.54 13.00 -25.32
CA VAL A 202 -12.61 11.69 -25.96
C VAL A 202 -11.79 10.69 -25.17
N VAL A 203 -12.39 9.55 -24.88
CA VAL A 203 -11.70 8.35 -24.40
C VAL A 203 -11.40 7.48 -25.61
N THR A 204 -10.13 7.09 -25.79
CA THR A 204 -9.71 6.19 -26.88
C THR A 204 -9.25 4.86 -26.27
N LEU A 205 -9.89 3.76 -26.67
CA LEU A 205 -9.56 2.41 -26.29
C LEU A 205 -9.45 1.52 -27.54
N ASP A 206 -8.30 0.89 -27.75
CA ASP A 206 -8.04 0.00 -28.91
C ASP A 206 -8.39 0.63 -30.27
N GLY A 207 -8.18 1.95 -30.41
CA GLY A 207 -8.49 2.73 -31.59
C GLY A 207 -9.96 3.12 -31.76
N GLN A 208 -10.83 2.72 -30.84
CA GLN A 208 -12.22 3.16 -30.77
C GLN A 208 -12.35 4.40 -29.89
N GLU A 209 -13.09 5.40 -30.36
CA GLU A 209 -13.33 6.65 -29.66
C GLU A 209 -14.70 6.69 -29.00
N TYR A 210 -14.73 7.08 -27.74
CA TYR A 210 -15.93 7.31 -26.94
C TYR A 210 -15.97 8.76 -26.49
N ARG A 211 -16.96 9.51 -27.00
CA ARG A 211 -17.10 10.92 -26.67
C ARG A 211 -17.55 11.08 -25.22
N MET A 212 -16.93 12.03 -24.52
CA MET A 212 -17.33 12.41 -23.17
C MET A 212 -18.47 13.42 -23.21
N GLU A 213 -19.46 13.22 -22.37
CA GLU A 213 -20.57 14.15 -22.13
C GLU A 213 -20.55 14.53 -20.64
N GLN A 214 -20.50 15.84 -20.36
CA GLN A 214 -20.38 16.35 -18.98
C GLN A 214 -19.20 15.72 -18.21
N GLY A 215 -18.07 15.57 -18.88
CA GLY A 215 -16.85 15.01 -18.29
C GLY A 215 -16.82 13.48 -18.14
N SER A 216 -17.81 12.74 -18.70
CA SER A 216 -17.86 11.28 -18.56
C SER A 216 -18.11 10.58 -19.90
N ALA A 217 -17.42 9.48 -20.14
CA ALA A 217 -17.70 8.52 -21.21
C ALA A 217 -18.23 7.22 -20.60
N VAL A 218 -19.27 6.65 -21.20
CA VAL A 218 -19.87 5.36 -20.79
C VAL A 218 -19.90 4.42 -21.98
N PHE A 219 -19.34 3.22 -21.82
CA PHE A 219 -19.29 2.22 -22.88
C PHE A 219 -19.26 0.81 -22.30
N SER A 220 -19.43 -0.19 -23.15
CA SER A 220 -19.36 -1.61 -22.77
C SER A 220 -18.23 -2.28 -23.56
N ILE A 221 -17.60 -3.26 -22.95
CA ILE A 221 -16.59 -4.11 -23.59
C ILE A 221 -17.28 -5.33 -24.17
N ASP A 222 -17.12 -5.54 -25.46
CA ASP A 222 -17.52 -6.78 -26.14
C ASP A 222 -16.46 -7.86 -25.82
N ASP A 223 -16.89 -9.09 -25.55
CA ASP A 223 -16.02 -10.22 -25.15
C ASP A 223 -15.04 -9.89 -24.01
N PRO A 224 -15.53 -9.50 -22.83
CA PRO A 224 -14.71 -8.96 -21.76
C PRO A 224 -13.75 -10.00 -21.17
N VAL A 225 -12.48 -9.60 -20.99
CA VAL A 225 -11.48 -10.35 -20.24
C VAL A 225 -11.45 -9.83 -18.80
N PHE A 226 -11.85 -10.67 -17.85
CA PHE A 226 -11.86 -10.33 -16.45
C PHE A 226 -10.48 -10.55 -15.82
N TRP A 227 -10.06 -9.60 -15.04
CA TRP A 227 -8.79 -9.63 -14.30
C TRP A 227 -8.82 -10.71 -13.20
N THR A 228 -7.78 -11.53 -13.17
CA THR A 228 -7.50 -12.48 -12.08
C THR A 228 -5.99 -12.49 -11.78
N PRO A 229 -5.53 -13.02 -10.65
CA PRO A 229 -4.10 -13.21 -10.38
C PRO A 229 -3.36 -14.05 -11.45
N GLU A 230 -4.04 -14.98 -12.11
CA GLU A 230 -3.49 -15.84 -13.16
C GLU A 230 -3.53 -15.16 -14.54
N GLN A 231 -4.51 -14.27 -14.76
CA GLN A 231 -4.71 -13.52 -15.99
C GLN A 231 -4.96 -12.04 -15.67
N PRO A 232 -3.91 -11.28 -15.33
CA PRO A 232 -4.03 -9.87 -14.91
C PRO A 232 -4.15 -8.94 -16.12
N TYR A 233 -5.24 -9.07 -16.88
CA TYR A 233 -5.46 -8.30 -18.08
C TYR A 233 -5.83 -6.86 -17.77
N LEU A 234 -5.10 -5.91 -18.36
CA LEU A 234 -5.33 -4.46 -18.26
C LEU A 234 -5.76 -3.91 -19.62
N TYR A 235 -6.85 -3.14 -19.62
CA TYR A 235 -7.30 -2.36 -20.77
C TYR A 235 -6.60 -1.01 -20.74
N HIS A 236 -5.74 -0.74 -21.71
CA HIS A 236 -5.04 0.55 -21.83
C HIS A 236 -5.86 1.51 -22.68
N PHE A 237 -6.05 2.73 -22.19
CA PHE A 237 -6.81 3.76 -22.86
C PHE A 237 -6.14 5.13 -22.68
N SER A 238 -6.52 6.08 -23.50
CA SER A 238 -6.15 7.49 -23.31
C SER A 238 -7.40 8.36 -23.19
N VAL A 239 -7.21 9.52 -22.53
CA VAL A 239 -8.22 10.58 -22.47
C VAL A 239 -7.61 11.85 -23.05
N THR A 240 -8.30 12.45 -24.02
CA THR A 240 -7.91 13.74 -24.59
C THR A 240 -8.99 14.76 -24.32
N CYS A 241 -8.64 15.85 -23.63
CA CYS A 241 -9.51 16.98 -23.34
C CYS A 241 -8.83 18.27 -23.79
N GLY A 242 -9.30 18.86 -24.90
CA GLY A 242 -8.63 19.99 -25.52
C GLY A 242 -7.19 19.64 -25.93
N GLU A 243 -6.21 20.33 -25.35
CA GLU A 243 -4.77 20.10 -25.60
C GLU A 243 -4.13 19.12 -24.59
N ASP A 244 -4.84 18.71 -23.53
CA ASP A 244 -4.32 17.76 -22.55
C ASP A 244 -4.59 16.31 -22.94
N HIS A 245 -3.57 15.49 -22.79
CA HIS A 245 -3.60 14.06 -23.10
C HIS A 245 -3.03 13.26 -21.94
N VAL A 246 -3.79 12.23 -21.51
CA VAL A 246 -3.43 11.36 -20.40
C VAL A 246 -3.62 9.90 -20.79
N ASP A 247 -2.57 9.08 -20.65
CA ASP A 247 -2.66 7.63 -20.74
C ASP A 247 -3.03 7.04 -19.38
N SER A 248 -3.86 5.99 -19.44
CA SER A 248 -4.33 5.28 -18.24
C SER A 248 -4.66 3.82 -18.56
N TYR A 249 -5.15 3.10 -17.56
CA TYR A 249 -5.62 1.73 -17.70
C TYR A 249 -6.73 1.42 -16.70
N PHE A 250 -7.51 0.39 -17.00
CA PHE A 250 -8.45 -0.23 -16.07
C PHE A 250 -8.45 -1.75 -16.22
N ALA A 251 -9.12 -2.43 -15.33
CA ALA A 251 -9.46 -3.85 -15.49
C ALA A 251 -10.91 -4.11 -15.10
N LEU A 252 -11.49 -5.14 -15.68
CA LEU A 252 -12.80 -5.63 -15.31
C LEU A 252 -12.64 -6.71 -14.25
N ARG A 253 -13.28 -6.53 -13.11
CA ARG A 253 -13.39 -7.54 -12.05
C ARG A 253 -14.63 -7.32 -11.20
N ASP A 254 -15.20 -8.37 -10.68
CA ASP A 254 -16.31 -8.33 -9.73
C ASP A 254 -15.94 -9.02 -8.41
N LEU A 255 -16.33 -8.40 -7.30
CA LEU A 255 -16.18 -8.95 -5.96
C LEU A 255 -17.57 -9.14 -5.35
N SER A 256 -17.83 -10.33 -4.82
CA SER A 256 -19.11 -10.64 -4.19
C SER A 256 -18.95 -11.60 -3.02
N VAL A 257 -20.04 -11.83 -2.29
CA VAL A 257 -20.12 -12.83 -1.23
C VAL A 257 -21.14 -13.88 -1.68
N GLY A 258 -20.71 -15.13 -1.74
CA GLY A 258 -21.55 -16.26 -2.07
C GLY A 258 -21.62 -17.30 -0.95
N THR A 259 -22.35 -18.37 -1.17
CA THR A 259 -22.46 -19.50 -0.23
C THR A 259 -22.12 -20.80 -0.97
N VAL A 260 -21.18 -21.57 -0.40
CA VAL A 260 -20.80 -22.91 -0.89
C VAL A 260 -20.83 -23.86 0.30
N GLY A 261 -21.54 -24.98 0.17
CA GLY A 261 -21.68 -25.95 1.27
C GLY A 261 -22.26 -25.35 2.56
N GLY A 262 -23.16 -24.36 2.44
CA GLY A 262 -23.73 -23.66 3.60
C GLY A 262 -22.81 -22.63 4.27
N LYS A 263 -21.59 -22.42 3.77
CA LYS A 263 -20.59 -21.47 4.30
C LYS A 263 -20.50 -20.22 3.44
N LYS A 264 -20.46 -19.04 4.04
CA LYS A 264 -20.20 -17.77 3.34
C LYS A 264 -18.74 -17.70 2.91
N ARG A 265 -18.52 -17.30 1.65
CA ARG A 265 -17.17 -17.18 1.05
C ARG A 265 -17.06 -15.90 0.24
N LEU A 266 -15.82 -15.43 0.05
CA LEU A 266 -15.48 -14.36 -0.88
C LEU A 266 -15.36 -14.91 -2.29
N PHE A 267 -15.89 -14.17 -3.26
CA PHE A 267 -15.95 -14.56 -4.68
C PHE A 267 -15.23 -13.51 -5.52
N LEU A 268 -14.39 -13.98 -6.42
CA LEU A 268 -13.78 -13.18 -7.48
C LEU A 268 -14.41 -13.60 -8.82
N ASN A 269 -14.98 -12.65 -9.56
CA ASN A 269 -15.63 -12.87 -10.85
C ASN A 269 -16.67 -14.02 -10.81
N GLY A 270 -17.52 -14.02 -9.78
CA GLY A 270 -18.58 -15.01 -9.61
C GLY A 270 -18.14 -16.40 -9.16
N LYS A 271 -16.85 -16.60 -8.84
CA LYS A 271 -16.30 -17.90 -8.39
C LYS A 271 -15.75 -17.77 -6.97
N PRO A 272 -15.92 -18.80 -6.11
CA PRO A 272 -15.28 -18.84 -4.80
C PRO A 272 -13.77 -18.78 -4.98
N PHE A 273 -13.11 -17.93 -4.20
CA PHE A 273 -11.67 -17.68 -4.32
C PHE A 273 -11.00 -17.77 -2.95
N PHE A 274 -9.79 -18.32 -2.89
CA PHE A 274 -9.00 -18.36 -1.67
C PHE A 274 -7.87 -17.33 -1.73
N PHE A 275 -7.93 -16.34 -0.84
CA PHE A 275 -6.94 -15.28 -0.73
C PHE A 275 -5.75 -15.77 0.09
N HIS A 276 -4.78 -16.39 -0.59
CA HIS A 276 -3.54 -16.91 0.00
C HIS A 276 -2.53 -15.78 0.08
N GLY A 277 -2.40 -15.17 1.26
CA GLY A 277 -1.74 -13.88 1.43
C GLY A 277 -0.55 -13.86 2.36
N LEU A 278 0.19 -12.77 2.25
CA LEU A 278 1.28 -12.36 3.13
C LEU A 278 1.09 -10.92 3.63
N LEU A 279 1.45 -10.68 4.90
CA LEU A 279 1.53 -9.33 5.45
C LEU A 279 2.76 -8.63 4.85
N ASP A 280 2.58 -7.39 4.37
CA ASP A 280 3.66 -6.61 3.79
C ASP A 280 3.78 -5.25 4.49
N GLN A 281 4.85 -5.07 5.24
CA GLN A 281 5.15 -3.85 6.00
C GLN A 281 5.66 -2.72 5.11
N GLY A 282 6.21 -3.02 3.92
CA GLY A 282 6.75 -2.04 2.99
C GLY A 282 8.01 -1.35 3.48
N TYR A 283 8.89 -2.05 4.21
CA TYR A 283 10.19 -1.54 4.67
C TYR A 283 11.35 -2.21 3.94
N TRP A 284 12.40 -1.43 3.68
CA TRP A 284 13.63 -1.82 3.00
C TRP A 284 14.83 -1.55 3.89
N SER A 285 15.83 -2.43 3.88
CA SER A 285 16.98 -2.34 4.79
C SER A 285 17.82 -1.08 4.59
N ASP A 286 17.85 -0.58 3.37
CA ASP A 286 18.69 0.55 2.96
C ASP A 286 17.90 1.84 2.70
N GLY A 287 16.65 1.74 2.27
CA GLY A 287 15.81 2.89 1.94
C GLY A 287 14.63 3.14 2.90
N LEU A 288 14.40 2.28 3.89
CA LEU A 288 13.26 2.29 4.80
C LEU A 288 11.93 2.22 4.03
N TYR A 289 11.22 3.33 3.85
CA TYR A 289 9.94 3.33 3.12
C TYR A 289 10.08 3.26 1.60
N THR A 290 11.26 3.58 1.05
CA THR A 290 11.48 3.68 -0.40
C THR A 290 12.54 2.67 -0.83
N PRO A 291 12.21 1.66 -1.65
CA PRO A 291 13.21 0.76 -2.19
C PRO A 291 14.22 1.51 -3.05
N ALA A 292 15.41 0.96 -3.22
CA ALA A 292 16.49 1.56 -4.00
C ALA A 292 16.07 1.90 -5.44
N VAL A 293 15.24 1.03 -6.03
CA VAL A 293 14.70 1.18 -7.40
C VAL A 293 13.23 0.73 -7.43
N PRO A 294 12.40 1.26 -8.33
CA PRO A 294 10.99 0.88 -8.42
C PRO A 294 10.78 -0.61 -8.74
N GLU A 295 11.68 -1.24 -9.52
CA GLU A 295 11.62 -2.65 -9.90
C GLU A 295 11.71 -3.62 -8.71
N ALA A 296 12.11 -3.14 -7.53
CA ALA A 296 12.15 -3.95 -6.32
C ALA A 296 10.75 -4.41 -5.88
N PHE A 297 9.69 -3.65 -6.16
CA PHE A 297 8.31 -4.07 -5.92
C PHE A 297 7.93 -5.27 -6.80
N GLU A 298 8.25 -5.21 -8.09
CA GLU A 298 8.06 -6.33 -9.00
C GLU A 298 8.79 -7.59 -8.52
N GLN A 299 10.04 -7.46 -8.07
CA GLN A 299 10.84 -8.58 -7.56
C GLN A 299 10.19 -9.23 -6.34
N ASP A 300 9.74 -8.47 -5.34
CA ASP A 300 9.03 -9.00 -4.16
C ASP A 300 7.71 -9.68 -4.57
N ILE A 301 6.92 -9.06 -5.46
CA ILE A 301 5.66 -9.64 -5.97
C ILE A 301 5.92 -10.97 -6.67
N LEU A 302 6.86 -11.03 -7.61
CA LEU A 302 7.19 -12.25 -8.35
C LEU A 302 7.75 -13.34 -7.43
N ALA A 303 8.58 -12.98 -6.45
CA ALA A 303 9.08 -13.91 -5.44
C ALA A 303 7.93 -14.54 -4.66
N MET A 304 6.96 -13.74 -4.18
CA MET A 304 5.81 -14.27 -3.44
C MET A 304 4.86 -15.08 -4.32
N LYS A 305 4.65 -14.68 -5.58
CA LYS A 305 3.88 -15.49 -6.54
C LYS A 305 4.55 -16.84 -6.82
N SER A 306 5.88 -16.88 -6.88
CA SER A 306 6.61 -18.15 -7.07
C SER A 306 6.40 -19.15 -5.93
N LEU A 307 6.10 -18.64 -4.71
CA LEU A 307 5.73 -19.44 -3.54
C LEU A 307 4.24 -19.83 -3.51
N GLY A 308 3.44 -19.38 -4.49
CA GLY A 308 2.01 -19.68 -4.60
C GLY A 308 1.10 -18.70 -3.86
N PHE A 309 1.61 -17.55 -3.43
CA PHE A 309 0.79 -16.47 -2.88
C PHE A 309 0.15 -15.63 -3.99
N ASN A 310 -1.07 -15.18 -3.75
CA ASN A 310 -1.85 -14.36 -4.69
C ASN A 310 -2.32 -13.04 -4.07
N THR A 311 -2.02 -12.80 -2.80
CA THR A 311 -2.51 -11.65 -2.04
C THR A 311 -1.40 -11.05 -1.16
N LEU A 312 -1.29 -9.72 -1.13
CA LEU A 312 -0.51 -8.97 -0.14
C LEU A 312 -1.45 -8.12 0.70
N ARG A 313 -1.34 -8.20 2.03
CA ARG A 313 -1.95 -7.22 2.91
C ARG A 313 -0.94 -6.10 3.15
N LYS A 314 -1.14 -4.97 2.48
CA LYS A 314 -0.31 -3.77 2.67
C LYS A 314 -0.64 -3.16 4.02
N HIS A 315 0.29 -3.32 4.95
CA HIS A 315 0.04 -3.09 6.36
C HIS A 315 0.37 -1.66 6.77
N ILE A 316 -0.68 -0.89 7.06
CA ILE A 316 -0.62 0.43 7.70
C ILE A 316 0.34 1.41 6.97
N LYS A 317 0.42 1.30 5.65
CA LYS A 317 1.25 2.15 4.78
C LYS A 317 0.58 2.37 3.43
N ILE A 318 0.76 3.55 2.84
CA ILE A 318 0.41 3.85 1.46
C ILE A 318 1.71 3.92 0.68
N GLU A 319 1.81 3.07 -0.34
CA GLU A 319 3.00 2.98 -1.19
C GLU A 319 2.97 4.02 -2.32
N PRO A 320 4.12 4.27 -2.99
CA PRO A 320 4.11 4.89 -4.31
C PRO A 320 3.17 4.16 -5.26
N GLN A 321 2.48 4.88 -6.16
CA GLN A 321 1.50 4.27 -7.07
C GLN A 321 2.09 3.16 -7.97
N GLN A 322 3.42 3.15 -8.15
CA GLN A 322 4.14 2.08 -8.85
C GLN A 322 3.89 0.70 -8.23
N PHE A 323 3.85 0.58 -6.89
CA PHE A 323 3.55 -0.67 -6.21
C PHE A 323 2.17 -1.24 -6.62
N TYR A 324 1.16 -0.38 -6.63
CA TYR A 324 -0.20 -0.82 -6.99
C TYR A 324 -0.31 -1.16 -8.48
N TYR A 325 0.38 -0.39 -9.35
CA TYR A 325 0.48 -0.71 -10.77
C TYR A 325 1.15 -2.06 -11.01
N ASP A 326 2.22 -2.36 -10.27
CA ASP A 326 2.89 -3.66 -10.37
C ASP A 326 1.98 -4.79 -9.87
N CYS A 327 1.19 -4.58 -8.81
CA CYS A 327 0.17 -5.52 -8.38
C CYS A 327 -0.93 -5.71 -9.44
N ASP A 328 -1.39 -4.64 -10.09
CA ASP A 328 -2.40 -4.68 -11.13
C ASP A 328 -1.94 -5.48 -12.36
N ARG A 329 -0.72 -5.20 -12.88
CA ARG A 329 -0.19 -5.85 -14.09
C ARG A 329 0.37 -7.26 -13.88
N LEU A 330 0.82 -7.58 -12.67
CA LEU A 330 1.37 -8.88 -12.33
C LEU A 330 0.36 -9.83 -11.68
N GLY A 331 -0.85 -9.35 -11.36
CA GLY A 331 -1.88 -10.17 -10.74
C GLY A 331 -1.61 -10.49 -9.28
N MET A 332 -1.33 -9.48 -8.46
CA MET A 332 -1.22 -9.62 -7.02
C MET A 332 -2.35 -8.84 -6.36
N ILE A 333 -3.24 -9.55 -5.67
CA ILE A 333 -4.34 -8.91 -4.92
C ILE A 333 -3.77 -8.11 -3.75
N VAL A 334 -4.39 -6.97 -3.47
CA VAL A 334 -4.02 -6.10 -2.34
C VAL A 334 -5.19 -6.01 -1.37
N PHE A 335 -4.93 -6.30 -0.10
CA PHE A 335 -5.73 -5.88 1.04
C PHE A 335 -5.04 -4.65 1.62
N GLN A 336 -5.67 -3.49 1.55
CA GLN A 336 -5.07 -2.21 1.91
C GLN A 336 -5.54 -1.75 3.29
N ASP A 337 -4.62 -1.61 4.22
CA ASP A 337 -4.90 -1.02 5.52
C ASP A 337 -4.86 0.51 5.45
N MET A 338 -5.76 1.18 6.19
CA MET A 338 -5.63 2.61 6.48
C MET A 338 -4.48 2.84 7.45
N VAL A 339 -3.79 3.97 7.30
CA VAL A 339 -2.71 4.34 8.22
C VAL A 339 -3.30 4.82 9.53
N ASN A 340 -2.90 4.20 10.64
CA ASN A 340 -3.45 4.49 11.96
C ASN A 340 -3.03 5.87 12.49
N CYS A 341 -3.95 6.49 13.20
CA CYS A 341 -3.74 7.62 14.11
C CYS A 341 -3.88 7.15 15.57
N GLY A 342 -3.73 8.07 16.50
CA GLY A 342 -4.04 7.83 17.92
C GLY A 342 -2.89 7.22 18.72
N ILE A 343 -3.11 7.14 20.03
CA ILE A 343 -2.10 6.65 20.98
C ILE A 343 -2.26 5.13 21.17
N TYR A 344 -1.23 4.39 20.79
CA TYR A 344 -1.13 2.97 21.15
C TYR A 344 -0.91 2.79 22.65
N ARG A 345 -1.72 1.93 23.28
CA ARG A 345 -1.63 1.58 24.71
C ARG A 345 -1.42 0.08 24.86
N TYR A 346 -0.20 -0.33 25.17
CA TYR A 346 0.23 -1.73 25.24
C TYR A 346 -0.75 -2.64 26.01
N ILE A 347 -1.21 -2.22 27.19
CA ILE A 347 -2.15 -3.03 28.00
C ILE A 347 -3.47 -3.24 27.26
N ARG A 348 -4.08 -2.16 26.73
CA ARG A 348 -5.37 -2.23 26.04
C ARG A 348 -5.27 -2.93 24.68
N ASP A 349 -4.25 -2.56 23.89
CA ASP A 349 -4.20 -2.91 22.48
C ASP A 349 -3.47 -4.23 22.20
N THR A 350 -2.76 -4.78 23.22
CA THR A 350 -2.05 -6.06 23.11
C THR A 350 -2.41 -7.03 24.24
N VAL A 351 -2.19 -6.64 25.52
CA VAL A 351 -2.32 -7.60 26.63
C VAL A 351 -3.77 -8.10 26.80
N LEU A 352 -4.74 -7.19 26.83
CA LEU A 352 -6.15 -7.58 27.01
C LEU A 352 -6.66 -8.51 25.88
N PRO A 353 -6.41 -8.23 24.57
CA PRO A 353 -6.80 -9.16 23.51
C PRO A 353 -6.13 -10.52 23.61
N THR A 354 -4.85 -10.58 23.97
CA THR A 354 -4.09 -11.84 24.10
C THR A 354 -4.67 -12.77 25.16
N ILE A 355 -5.24 -12.21 26.24
CA ILE A 355 -5.91 -13.00 27.30
C ILE A 355 -7.42 -13.18 27.05
N GLY A 356 -7.91 -12.88 25.84
CA GLY A 356 -9.29 -13.11 25.41
C GLY A 356 -10.27 -11.97 25.69
N LEU A 357 -9.81 -10.83 26.23
CA LEU A 357 -10.64 -9.64 26.45
C LEU A 357 -10.68 -8.77 25.19
N GLN A 358 -11.38 -9.27 24.16
CA GLN A 358 -11.43 -8.69 22.82
C GLN A 358 -12.69 -7.85 22.52
N LYS A 359 -13.62 -7.73 23.49
CA LYS A 359 -14.85 -6.94 23.32
C LYS A 359 -14.71 -5.59 24.00
N HIS A 360 -14.71 -4.52 23.23
CA HIS A 360 -14.65 -3.17 23.74
C HIS A 360 -15.54 -2.22 22.91
N PRO A 361 -16.50 -1.50 23.52
CA PRO A 361 -17.23 -0.44 22.83
C PRO A 361 -16.25 0.69 22.45
N ASP A 362 -16.15 1.00 21.17
CA ASP A 362 -15.13 1.92 20.66
C ASP A 362 -15.57 3.38 20.51
N ARG A 363 -16.88 3.66 20.66
CA ARG A 363 -17.44 5.02 20.56
C ARG A 363 -16.73 6.04 21.45
N ASN A 364 -16.26 5.60 22.61
CA ASN A 364 -15.59 6.43 23.61
C ASN A 364 -14.06 6.36 23.58
N LEU A 365 -13.49 5.62 22.63
CA LEU A 365 -12.05 5.56 22.44
C LEU A 365 -11.57 6.73 21.57
N HIS A 366 -10.31 7.12 21.73
CA HIS A 366 -9.65 8.12 20.90
C HIS A 366 -10.54 9.36 20.62
N ARG A 367 -10.96 10.05 21.72
CA ARG A 367 -11.94 11.16 21.67
C ARG A 367 -11.39 12.48 21.15
N ASP A 368 -10.08 12.58 20.86
CA ASP A 368 -9.50 13.81 20.31
C ASP A 368 -10.16 14.12 18.96
N PRO A 369 -10.89 15.26 18.84
CA PRO A 369 -11.62 15.57 17.64
C PRO A 369 -10.71 15.91 16.46
N GLU A 370 -9.51 16.41 16.71
CA GLU A 370 -8.52 16.70 15.68
C GLU A 370 -7.98 15.40 15.08
N MET A 371 -7.57 14.45 15.94
CA MET A 371 -7.12 13.12 15.51
C MET A 371 -8.18 12.41 14.67
N ARG A 372 -9.46 12.43 15.10
CA ARG A 372 -10.57 11.81 14.36
C ARG A 372 -10.77 12.46 12.99
N ARG A 373 -10.75 13.79 12.91
CA ARG A 373 -10.85 14.50 11.61
C ARG A 373 -9.71 14.14 10.68
N ASN A 374 -8.48 14.16 11.19
CA ASN A 374 -7.29 13.84 10.39
C ASN A 374 -7.32 12.40 9.89
N PHE A 375 -7.80 11.43 10.71
CA PHE A 375 -7.97 10.05 10.28
C PHE A 375 -9.03 9.93 9.17
N VAL A 376 -10.20 10.55 9.36
CA VAL A 376 -11.29 10.53 8.36
C VAL A 376 -10.82 11.14 7.04
N GLN A 377 -10.19 12.31 7.07
CA GLN A 377 -9.65 12.96 5.89
C GLN A 377 -8.61 12.06 5.19
N ALA A 378 -7.69 11.47 5.96
CA ALA A 378 -6.68 10.57 5.39
C ALA A 378 -7.31 9.33 4.75
N MET A 379 -8.36 8.75 5.35
CA MET A 379 -9.11 7.62 4.79
C MET A 379 -9.80 8.00 3.47
N GLU A 380 -10.49 9.15 3.44
CA GLU A 380 -11.16 9.66 2.23
C GLU A 380 -10.18 9.90 1.08
N GLU A 381 -9.06 10.56 1.36
CA GLU A 381 -8.02 10.84 0.37
C GLU A 381 -7.31 9.56 -0.09
N THR A 382 -7.08 8.57 0.80
CA THR A 382 -6.52 7.26 0.44
C THR A 382 -7.43 6.52 -0.54
N VAL A 383 -8.73 6.48 -0.27
CA VAL A 383 -9.70 5.83 -1.18
C VAL A 383 -9.77 6.57 -2.51
N LYS A 384 -9.80 7.90 -2.49
CA LYS A 384 -9.78 8.72 -3.72
C LYS A 384 -8.53 8.43 -4.56
N LEU A 385 -7.36 8.30 -3.92
CA LEU A 385 -6.09 8.02 -4.60
C LEU A 385 -6.05 6.62 -5.22
N LEU A 386 -6.55 5.61 -4.50
CA LEU A 386 -6.27 4.21 -4.81
C LEU A 386 -7.44 3.42 -5.42
N LYS A 387 -8.67 3.95 -5.38
CA LYS A 387 -9.86 3.18 -5.80
C LYS A 387 -9.89 2.76 -7.27
N ASN A 388 -9.08 3.35 -8.13
CA ASN A 388 -8.99 2.95 -9.53
C ASN A 388 -8.14 1.67 -9.73
N HIS A 389 -7.31 1.26 -8.74
CA HIS A 389 -6.47 0.07 -8.84
C HIS A 389 -7.29 -1.21 -8.71
N PRO A 390 -7.36 -2.07 -9.75
CA PRO A 390 -8.16 -3.30 -9.72
C PRO A 390 -7.62 -4.35 -8.74
N SER A 391 -6.33 -4.37 -8.45
CA SER A 391 -5.72 -5.30 -7.49
C SER A 391 -6.23 -5.11 -6.06
N ILE A 392 -6.65 -3.90 -5.67
CA ILE A 392 -7.19 -3.67 -4.32
C ILE A 392 -8.59 -4.28 -4.21
N CYS A 393 -8.74 -5.31 -3.37
CA CYS A 393 -9.99 -6.03 -3.19
C CYS A 393 -10.64 -5.79 -1.82
N LEU A 394 -9.86 -5.39 -0.82
CA LEU A 394 -10.34 -5.17 0.54
C LEU A 394 -9.68 -3.95 1.17
N TRP A 395 -10.49 -3.15 1.88
CA TRP A 395 -10.04 -2.06 2.74
C TRP A 395 -10.10 -2.50 4.20
N THR A 396 -9.02 -2.32 4.96
CA THR A 396 -9.01 -2.48 6.41
C THR A 396 -9.00 -1.11 7.08
N ILE A 397 -10.02 -0.79 7.91
CA ILE A 397 -10.11 0.53 8.55
C ILE A 397 -9.19 0.59 9.77
N PHE A 398 -9.34 -0.35 10.72
CA PHE A 398 -8.54 -0.39 11.94
C PHE A 398 -7.86 -1.74 12.10
N ASN A 399 -6.58 -1.70 12.44
CA ASN A 399 -5.81 -2.88 12.82
C ASN A 399 -5.72 -2.98 14.33
N GLU A 400 -6.09 -4.13 14.91
CA GLU A 400 -5.85 -4.49 16.33
C GLU A 400 -6.32 -3.43 17.35
N GLY A 401 -7.33 -2.66 16.98
CA GLY A 401 -7.84 -1.59 17.84
C GLY A 401 -6.98 -0.33 17.89
N TRP A 402 -5.90 -0.27 17.10
CA TRP A 402 -4.99 0.90 17.07
C TRP A 402 -5.70 2.11 16.48
N GLY A 403 -5.82 3.15 17.32
CA GLY A 403 -6.55 4.35 16.92
C GLY A 403 -8.04 4.17 16.71
N GLN A 404 -8.61 3.01 16.99
CA GLN A 404 -10.00 2.66 16.71
C GLN A 404 -11.00 3.56 17.45
N PHE A 405 -12.00 4.03 16.71
CA PHE A 405 -13.17 4.75 17.22
C PHE A 405 -14.35 4.59 16.26
N CYS A 406 -15.56 4.48 16.78
CA CYS A 406 -16.81 4.48 15.98
C CYS A 406 -16.71 3.63 14.69
N ALA A 407 -16.19 2.41 14.77
CA ALA A 407 -15.88 1.59 13.59
C ALA A 407 -17.11 1.32 12.70
N ASP A 408 -18.30 1.18 13.28
CA ASP A 408 -19.54 1.03 12.50
C ASP A 408 -19.87 2.29 11.67
N GLU A 409 -19.60 3.49 12.20
CA GLU A 409 -19.78 4.76 11.47
C GLU A 409 -18.73 4.92 10.38
N MET A 410 -17.49 4.52 10.66
CA MET A 410 -16.40 4.54 9.67
C MET A 410 -16.65 3.53 8.54
N TYR A 411 -17.21 2.37 8.86
CA TYR A 411 -17.66 1.41 7.84
C TYR A 411 -18.70 2.03 6.90
N ASP A 412 -19.74 2.69 7.45
CA ASP A 412 -20.78 3.33 6.63
C ASP A 412 -20.20 4.43 5.73
N LEU A 413 -19.32 5.25 6.27
CA LEU A 413 -18.63 6.30 5.52
C LEU A 413 -17.84 5.71 4.34
N LEU A 414 -17.00 4.72 4.61
CA LEU A 414 -16.17 4.08 3.59
C LEU A 414 -17.02 3.34 2.54
N LYS A 415 -18.09 2.66 2.98
CA LYS A 415 -19.03 1.98 2.06
C LYS A 415 -19.78 2.95 1.15
N GLY A 416 -20.04 4.17 1.63
CA GLY A 416 -20.58 5.26 0.80
C GLY A 416 -19.61 5.75 -0.28
N MET A 417 -18.32 5.64 -0.06
CA MET A 417 -17.28 6.05 -1.00
C MET A 417 -16.90 4.96 -2.02
N ASP A 418 -16.92 3.70 -1.58
CA ASP A 418 -16.55 2.55 -2.41
C ASP A 418 -17.41 1.33 -2.07
N GLN A 419 -18.34 1.00 -2.96
CA GLN A 419 -19.21 -0.17 -2.87
C GLN A 419 -18.64 -1.40 -3.58
N THR A 420 -17.52 -1.25 -4.29
CA THR A 420 -16.96 -2.29 -5.17
C THR A 420 -15.93 -3.18 -4.47
N ARG A 421 -15.60 -2.88 -3.20
CA ARG A 421 -14.63 -3.62 -2.39
C ARG A 421 -15.24 -4.05 -1.07
N TRP A 422 -14.67 -5.12 -0.49
CA TRP A 422 -14.99 -5.49 0.88
C TRP A 422 -14.32 -4.55 1.87
N ILE A 423 -14.93 -4.46 3.05
CA ILE A 423 -14.44 -3.66 4.16
C ILE A 423 -14.28 -4.54 5.39
N ASP A 424 -13.06 -4.67 5.87
CA ASP A 424 -12.73 -5.17 7.21
C ASP A 424 -12.66 -3.97 8.17
N SER A 425 -13.71 -3.76 8.94
CA SER A 425 -13.79 -2.56 9.79
C SER A 425 -12.80 -2.58 10.95
N THR A 426 -12.49 -3.78 11.45
CA THR A 426 -11.64 -3.98 12.63
C THR A 426 -10.91 -5.32 12.51
N SER A 427 -9.72 -5.29 11.92
CA SER A 427 -8.93 -6.49 11.72
C SER A 427 -8.33 -7.02 13.03
N GLY A 428 -8.48 -8.31 13.28
CA GLY A 428 -7.92 -9.03 14.40
C GLY A 428 -8.85 -9.14 15.61
N TRP A 429 -9.13 -8.05 16.30
CA TRP A 429 -9.98 -8.00 17.50
C TRP A 429 -10.69 -6.65 17.67
N PHE A 430 -11.42 -6.48 18.76
CA PHE A 430 -12.30 -5.33 19.03
C PHE A 430 -13.41 -5.13 18.00
N HIS A 431 -13.90 -6.24 17.44
CA HIS A 431 -14.98 -6.23 16.45
C HIS A 431 -16.23 -5.50 16.94
N GLN A 432 -16.80 -4.69 16.05
CA GLN A 432 -18.09 -4.05 16.24
C GLN A 432 -19.16 -4.80 15.42
N LYS A 433 -20.25 -4.14 15.03
CA LYS A 433 -21.39 -4.80 14.37
C LYS A 433 -21.23 -4.94 12.86
N LYS A 434 -20.59 -3.94 12.21
CA LYS A 434 -20.49 -3.83 10.75
C LYS A 434 -19.11 -4.23 10.25
N SER A 435 -19.08 -5.16 9.33
CA SER A 435 -17.92 -5.59 8.53
C SER A 435 -18.42 -6.49 7.41
N ASP A 436 -17.72 -6.57 6.28
CA ASP A 436 -18.02 -7.52 5.22
C ASP A 436 -17.38 -8.90 5.47
N VAL A 437 -16.45 -8.99 6.42
CA VAL A 437 -15.71 -10.22 6.78
C VAL A 437 -15.64 -10.41 8.30
N ASP A 438 -15.45 -11.64 8.76
CA ASP A 438 -15.05 -11.97 10.14
C ASP A 438 -13.56 -12.30 10.15
N SER A 439 -12.73 -11.29 10.42
CA SER A 439 -11.27 -11.37 10.38
C SER A 439 -10.67 -11.65 11.75
N ARG A 440 -9.58 -12.42 11.82
CA ARG A 440 -8.91 -12.78 13.07
C ARG A 440 -7.41 -12.75 12.95
N HIS A 441 -6.73 -12.36 14.06
CA HIS A 441 -5.30 -12.52 14.26
C HIS A 441 -5.06 -13.64 15.27
N ILE A 442 -4.35 -14.69 14.88
CA ILE A 442 -4.11 -15.85 15.72
C ILE A 442 -2.66 -16.30 15.61
N TYR A 443 -1.86 -16.01 16.65
CA TYR A 443 -0.45 -16.34 16.72
C TYR A 443 -0.12 -17.40 17.80
N PHE A 444 -0.75 -17.29 18.99
CA PHE A 444 -0.36 -18.07 20.17
C PHE A 444 -1.35 -19.17 20.54
N SER A 445 -2.51 -19.23 19.92
CA SER A 445 -3.55 -20.18 20.23
C SER A 445 -3.86 -21.08 19.03
N LYS A 446 -4.65 -22.14 19.26
CA LYS A 446 -5.13 -23.01 18.18
C LYS A 446 -5.93 -22.17 17.16
N LEU A 447 -5.57 -22.31 15.88
CA LEU A 447 -6.28 -21.69 14.78
C LEU A 447 -7.74 -22.16 14.75
N LYS A 448 -8.67 -21.23 14.57
CA LYS A 448 -10.11 -21.51 14.47
C LYS A 448 -10.83 -20.43 13.68
N LEU A 449 -11.90 -20.81 13.00
CA LEU A 449 -12.82 -19.89 12.35
C LEU A 449 -13.59 -19.05 13.37
N GLY A 450 -14.11 -17.92 12.93
CA GLY A 450 -15.00 -17.05 13.68
C GLY A 450 -16.42 -17.60 13.80
N ASP A 451 -17.24 -16.91 14.59
CA ASP A 451 -18.61 -17.36 14.89
C ASP A 451 -19.66 -16.55 14.09
N LYS A 452 -19.26 -15.48 13.40
CA LYS A 452 -20.17 -14.64 12.62
C LYS A 452 -20.55 -15.31 11.30
N PRO A 453 -21.78 -15.13 10.78
CA PRO A 453 -22.21 -15.65 9.50
C PRO A 453 -21.67 -14.77 8.33
N LEU A 454 -20.40 -14.50 8.34
CA LEU A 454 -19.64 -13.71 7.37
C LEU A 454 -18.52 -14.56 6.76
N PRO A 455 -17.99 -14.20 5.58
CA PRO A 455 -16.77 -14.81 5.07
C PRO A 455 -15.64 -14.71 6.10
N GLN A 456 -14.94 -15.83 6.32
CA GLN A 456 -13.93 -15.95 7.35
C GLN A 456 -12.54 -15.60 6.80
N LEU A 457 -11.78 -14.76 7.51
CA LEU A 457 -10.40 -14.43 7.20
C LEU A 457 -9.50 -14.68 8.41
N LEU A 458 -8.35 -15.30 8.19
CA LEU A 458 -7.20 -15.14 9.06
C LEU A 458 -6.38 -13.97 8.52
N SER A 459 -6.66 -12.77 9.00
CA SER A 459 -6.01 -11.56 8.52
C SER A 459 -4.56 -11.41 9.01
N GLU A 460 -4.17 -12.17 10.04
CA GLU A 460 -2.78 -12.42 10.43
C GLU A 460 -2.64 -13.77 11.17
N PHE A 461 -1.60 -14.54 10.81
CA PHE A 461 -1.24 -15.77 11.50
C PHE A 461 0.22 -16.18 11.24
N GLY A 462 0.71 -17.17 11.97
CA GLY A 462 2.04 -17.76 11.80
C GLY A 462 3.13 -16.90 12.44
N GLY A 463 3.82 -16.10 11.64
CA GLY A 463 4.89 -15.22 12.14
C GLY A 463 6.10 -15.98 12.71
N TYR A 464 6.40 -17.15 12.11
CA TYR A 464 7.55 -17.96 12.50
C TYR A 464 8.85 -17.26 12.14
N SER A 465 9.80 -17.25 13.06
CA SER A 465 11.04 -16.52 12.96
C SER A 465 12.20 -17.47 12.69
N LEU A 466 12.96 -17.15 11.63
CA LEU A 466 14.26 -17.76 11.32
C LEU A 466 15.27 -16.65 11.07
N LYS A 467 16.18 -16.43 12.00
CA LYS A 467 17.21 -15.40 11.92
C LYS A 467 18.40 -15.85 11.09
N ILE A 468 18.70 -15.15 10.00
CA ILE A 468 19.90 -15.35 9.19
C ILE A 468 20.93 -14.28 9.59
N GLN A 469 21.96 -14.66 10.35
CA GLN A 469 22.90 -13.74 11.01
C GLN A 469 23.56 -12.73 10.07
N SER A 470 23.94 -13.15 8.86
CA SER A 470 24.59 -12.28 7.86
C SER A 470 23.62 -11.30 7.17
N HIS A 471 22.30 -11.49 7.32
CA HIS A 471 21.24 -10.77 6.60
C HIS A 471 20.18 -10.17 7.53
N CYS A 472 20.43 -10.07 8.84
CA CYS A 472 19.55 -9.46 9.82
C CYS A 472 20.07 -8.08 10.26
N ALA A 473 19.17 -7.15 10.54
CA ALA A 473 19.55 -5.80 10.97
C ALA A 473 20.11 -5.78 12.39
N ASN A 474 19.61 -6.62 13.29
CA ASN A 474 19.99 -6.65 14.70
C ASN A 474 20.54 -8.04 15.06
N LEU A 475 21.82 -8.09 15.46
CA LEU A 475 22.47 -9.34 15.85
C LEU A 475 22.00 -9.86 17.21
N ASP A 476 21.68 -8.96 18.14
CA ASP A 476 21.42 -9.29 19.54
C ASP A 476 19.92 -9.54 19.82
N LYS A 477 19.05 -8.87 19.07
CA LYS A 477 17.59 -8.97 19.25
C LYS A 477 16.94 -9.76 18.15
N ASN A 478 15.84 -10.40 18.49
CA ASN A 478 14.97 -11.14 17.61
C ASN A 478 13.52 -10.89 18.04
N TYR A 479 12.62 -10.77 17.07
CA TYR A 479 11.21 -10.70 17.31
C TYR A 479 10.46 -11.58 16.30
N GLY A 480 9.56 -12.40 16.84
CA GLY A 480 8.71 -13.32 16.11
C GLY A 480 7.82 -14.07 17.10
N TYR A 481 6.93 -14.89 16.59
CA TYR A 481 5.95 -15.58 17.43
C TYR A 481 6.37 -17.02 17.81
N ARG A 482 7.28 -17.61 17.02
CA ARG A 482 7.95 -18.87 17.29
C ARG A 482 9.31 -18.88 16.59
N ASP A 483 10.38 -19.09 17.37
CA ASP A 483 11.75 -19.06 16.86
C ASP A 483 12.22 -20.45 16.41
N PHE A 484 13.01 -20.47 15.34
CA PHE A 484 13.68 -21.66 14.82
C PHE A 484 15.17 -21.38 14.67
N GLU A 485 16.00 -22.39 14.99
CA GLU A 485 17.45 -22.29 14.90
C GLU A 485 17.97 -22.66 13.51
N ASP A 486 17.24 -23.51 12.79
CA ASP A 486 17.62 -23.98 11.46
C ASP A 486 16.46 -23.93 10.46
N ARG A 487 16.84 -23.89 9.18
CA ARG A 487 15.90 -23.77 8.06
C ARG A 487 15.00 -25.01 7.90
N ALA A 488 15.52 -26.21 8.16
CA ALA A 488 14.75 -27.44 7.94
C ALA A 488 13.59 -27.56 8.94
N SER A 489 13.83 -27.26 10.21
CA SER A 489 12.79 -27.22 11.25
C SER A 489 11.78 -26.09 11.01
N PHE A 490 12.24 -24.91 10.53
CA PHE A 490 11.35 -23.81 10.12
C PHE A 490 10.40 -24.23 9.00
N VAL A 491 10.94 -24.80 7.91
CA VAL A 491 10.14 -25.25 6.74
C VAL A 491 9.18 -26.37 7.13
N SER A 492 9.62 -27.36 7.92
CA SER A 492 8.77 -28.44 8.41
C SER A 492 7.59 -27.92 9.23
N ALA A 493 7.85 -26.98 10.14
CA ALA A 493 6.80 -26.39 10.97
C ALA A 493 5.82 -25.54 10.14
N LEU A 494 6.31 -24.83 9.12
CA LEU A 494 5.46 -24.08 8.18
C LEU A 494 4.56 -25.02 7.38
N GLN A 495 5.10 -26.12 6.85
CA GLN A 495 4.32 -27.13 6.13
C GLN A 495 3.28 -27.78 7.03
N GLU A 496 3.63 -28.15 8.27
CA GLU A 496 2.70 -28.67 9.25
C GLU A 496 1.55 -27.67 9.52
N LEU A 497 1.87 -26.38 9.72
CA LEU A 497 0.88 -25.32 9.95
C LEU A 497 -0.16 -25.25 8.82
N TYR A 498 0.30 -25.30 7.57
CA TYR A 498 -0.60 -25.28 6.42
C TYR A 498 -1.38 -26.57 6.26
N LEU A 499 -0.71 -27.71 6.30
CA LEU A 499 -1.33 -29.01 6.02
C LEU A 499 -2.33 -29.45 7.10
N THR A 500 -2.05 -29.12 8.39
CA THR A 500 -2.88 -29.59 9.49
C THR A 500 -3.90 -28.57 10.00
N HIS A 501 -3.73 -27.28 9.64
CA HIS A 501 -4.63 -26.23 10.12
C HIS A 501 -5.27 -25.42 9.00
N ILE A 502 -4.48 -24.83 8.07
CA ILE A 502 -5.04 -23.92 7.07
C ILE A 502 -5.89 -24.67 6.04
N LEU A 503 -5.42 -25.79 5.51
CA LEU A 503 -6.16 -26.53 4.50
C LEU A 503 -7.50 -27.09 5.03
N PRO A 504 -7.58 -27.70 6.22
CA PRO A 504 -8.87 -28.08 6.80
C PRO A 504 -9.81 -26.89 7.06
N MET A 505 -9.27 -25.73 7.46
CA MET A 505 -10.08 -24.52 7.61
C MET A 505 -10.57 -23.97 6.28
N LEU A 506 -9.79 -24.10 5.20
CA LEU A 506 -10.22 -23.74 3.84
C LEU A 506 -11.42 -24.59 3.41
N GLU A 507 -11.42 -25.89 3.65
CA GLU A 507 -12.58 -26.77 3.43
C GLU A 507 -13.78 -26.33 4.27
N ASP A 508 -13.57 -25.94 5.55
CA ASP A 508 -14.63 -25.55 6.49
C ASP A 508 -15.10 -24.08 6.36
N GLY A 509 -14.64 -23.29 5.38
CA GLY A 509 -15.21 -21.98 5.10
C GLY A 509 -14.24 -20.80 5.13
N LEU A 510 -12.95 -21.02 5.40
CA LEU A 510 -11.94 -19.96 5.33
C LEU A 510 -11.83 -19.44 3.90
N SER A 511 -11.96 -18.10 3.73
CA SER A 511 -11.87 -17.43 2.43
C SER A 511 -10.50 -16.84 2.15
N GLY A 512 -9.69 -16.62 3.19
CA GLY A 512 -8.33 -16.13 3.00
C GLY A 512 -7.51 -16.24 4.28
N ALA A 513 -6.19 -16.35 4.10
CA ALA A 513 -5.22 -16.45 5.18
C ALA A 513 -3.97 -15.64 4.84
N VAL A 514 -3.60 -14.70 5.71
CA VAL A 514 -2.46 -13.80 5.55
C VAL A 514 -1.38 -14.18 6.56
N TYR A 515 -0.31 -14.80 6.07
CA TYR A 515 0.84 -15.18 6.91
C TYR A 515 1.74 -13.95 7.17
N THR A 516 2.30 -13.82 8.34
CA THR A 516 3.23 -12.76 8.76
C THR A 516 4.68 -13.24 8.59
N GLN A 517 5.49 -12.82 7.58
CA GLN A 517 5.26 -11.76 6.63
C GLN A 517 6.15 -11.92 5.35
N VAL A 518 6.12 -10.93 4.41
CA VAL A 518 6.92 -10.95 3.17
C VAL A 518 8.41 -10.95 3.46
N SER A 519 8.88 -9.99 4.25
CA SER A 519 10.30 -9.84 4.56
C SER A 519 10.55 -9.54 6.03
N ASP A 520 11.75 -9.83 6.49
CA ASP A 520 12.23 -9.32 7.77
C ASP A 520 12.21 -7.79 7.79
N VAL A 521 11.97 -7.21 8.95
CA VAL A 521 12.02 -5.76 9.19
C VAL A 521 12.70 -5.47 10.52
N GLU A 522 13.89 -4.90 10.50
CA GLU A 522 14.66 -4.51 11.69
C GLU A 522 14.86 -5.65 12.72
N ASP A 523 14.13 -5.65 13.85
CA ASP A 523 14.19 -6.71 14.86
C ASP A 523 13.31 -7.92 14.51
N GLU A 524 12.31 -7.77 13.62
CA GLU A 524 11.45 -8.86 13.15
C GLU A 524 12.18 -9.72 12.13
N THR A 525 12.28 -11.03 12.40
CA THR A 525 12.96 -12.00 11.53
C THR A 525 12.01 -13.11 11.07
N ASN A 526 10.73 -12.78 10.95
CA ASN A 526 9.62 -13.66 10.56
C ASN A 526 9.18 -13.53 9.08
N GLY A 527 9.99 -12.83 8.27
CA GLY A 527 9.77 -12.74 6.82
C GLY A 527 10.17 -14.00 6.07
N PHE A 528 9.60 -14.20 4.88
CA PHE A 528 10.09 -15.20 3.91
C PHE A 528 11.33 -14.74 3.18
N LEU A 529 11.54 -13.44 3.04
CA LEU A 529 12.76 -12.82 2.58
C LEU A 529 13.54 -12.22 3.76
N THR A 530 14.87 -12.24 3.70
CA THR A 530 15.69 -11.44 4.62
C THR A 530 15.48 -9.95 4.38
N TYR A 531 15.85 -9.09 5.34
CA TYR A 531 15.60 -7.65 5.28
C TYR A 531 16.24 -6.98 4.05
N ASP A 532 17.42 -7.45 3.64
CA ASP A 532 18.15 -7.02 2.44
C ASP A 532 17.72 -7.74 1.14
N ARG A 533 16.67 -8.60 1.19
CA ARG A 533 16.17 -9.41 0.06
C ARG A 533 17.19 -10.40 -0.54
N SER A 534 18.30 -10.63 0.14
CA SER A 534 19.37 -11.49 -0.40
C SER A 534 19.08 -12.99 -0.27
N VAL A 535 18.24 -13.39 0.70
CA VAL A 535 17.92 -14.81 0.97
C VAL A 535 16.42 -15.01 1.04
N MET A 536 15.93 -15.96 0.26
CA MET A 536 14.58 -16.52 0.39
C MET A 536 14.63 -17.72 1.35
N LYS A 537 13.90 -17.63 2.48
CA LYS A 537 13.96 -18.64 3.55
C LYS A 537 13.16 -19.91 3.23
N VAL A 538 12.25 -19.84 2.25
CA VAL A 538 11.42 -20.94 1.76
C VAL A 538 11.50 -20.98 0.24
N THR A 539 11.62 -22.16 -0.35
CA THR A 539 11.68 -22.32 -1.81
C THR A 539 10.30 -22.66 -2.41
N PRO A 540 10.09 -22.40 -3.71
CA PRO A 540 8.86 -22.83 -4.41
C PRO A 540 8.60 -24.36 -4.31
N ASP A 541 9.64 -25.16 -4.32
CA ASP A 541 9.51 -26.62 -4.20
C ASP A 541 8.95 -27.04 -2.83
N GLU A 542 9.37 -26.37 -1.78
CA GLU A 542 8.87 -26.61 -0.41
C GLU A 542 7.41 -26.17 -0.22
N MET A 543 6.94 -25.19 -0.98
CA MET A 543 5.55 -24.74 -0.98
C MET A 543 4.65 -25.52 -1.96
N ARG A 544 5.23 -26.30 -2.87
CA ARG A 544 4.52 -26.96 -3.98
C ARG A 544 3.35 -27.83 -3.53
N GLU A 545 3.51 -28.63 -2.48
CA GLU A 545 2.44 -29.50 -1.98
C GLU A 545 1.27 -28.68 -1.44
N ILE A 546 1.57 -27.64 -0.67
CA ILE A 546 0.58 -26.71 -0.10
C ILE A 546 -0.21 -26.04 -1.22
N THR A 547 0.49 -25.43 -2.18
CA THR A 547 -0.12 -24.74 -3.32
C THR A 547 -1.00 -25.67 -4.14
N LYS A 548 -0.52 -26.88 -4.45
CA LYS A 548 -1.29 -27.90 -5.16
C LYS A 548 -2.60 -28.25 -4.43
N LYS A 549 -2.54 -28.45 -3.11
CA LYS A 549 -3.73 -28.76 -2.31
C LYS A 549 -4.71 -27.57 -2.24
N ILE A 550 -4.22 -26.34 -2.11
CA ILE A 550 -5.06 -25.15 -2.18
C ILE A 550 -5.83 -25.12 -3.52
N HIS A 551 -5.12 -25.31 -4.63
CA HIS A 551 -5.76 -25.33 -5.96
C HIS A 551 -6.80 -26.46 -6.10
N MET A 552 -6.52 -27.65 -5.59
CA MET A 552 -7.48 -28.77 -5.63
C MET A 552 -8.75 -28.45 -4.84
N ILE A 553 -8.61 -28.02 -3.59
CA ILE A 553 -9.76 -27.65 -2.74
C ILE A 553 -10.56 -26.50 -3.38
N THR A 554 -9.88 -25.47 -3.89
CA THR A 554 -10.56 -24.35 -4.55
C THR A 554 -11.32 -24.78 -5.81
N ALA A 555 -10.74 -25.69 -6.60
CA ALA A 555 -11.42 -26.26 -7.78
C ALA A 555 -12.66 -27.09 -7.40
N ASP A 556 -12.61 -27.84 -6.30
CA ASP A 556 -13.77 -28.56 -5.78
C ASP A 556 -14.87 -27.58 -5.32
N LEU A 557 -14.53 -26.53 -4.60
CA LEU A 557 -15.46 -25.48 -4.20
C LEU A 557 -16.12 -24.78 -5.40
N MET A 558 -15.37 -24.57 -6.50
CA MET A 558 -15.94 -24.00 -7.73
C MET A 558 -16.97 -24.94 -8.38
N ARG A 559 -16.73 -26.25 -8.37
CA ARG A 559 -17.70 -27.23 -8.87
C ARG A 559 -18.98 -27.26 -8.03
N ASP A 560 -18.84 -27.26 -6.73
CA ASP A 560 -19.98 -27.24 -5.80
C ASP A 560 -20.80 -25.94 -5.88
N SER A 561 -20.18 -24.82 -6.20
CA SER A 561 -20.86 -23.55 -6.40
C SER A 561 -21.67 -23.48 -7.70
N ALA A 562 -21.30 -24.25 -8.70
CA ALA A 562 -21.98 -24.34 -10.01
C ALA A 562 -23.14 -25.36 -10.02
N ALA A 563 -23.26 -26.22 -8.99
CA ALA A 563 -24.37 -27.16 -8.89
C ALA A 563 -25.68 -26.40 -8.59
N PRO A 564 -26.79 -26.70 -9.31
CA PRO A 564 -28.08 -26.11 -8.97
C PRO A 564 -28.46 -26.56 -7.56
N VAL A 565 -28.94 -25.60 -6.75
CA VAL A 565 -29.57 -25.91 -5.46
C VAL A 565 -30.83 -26.74 -5.78
N LEU A 566 -30.78 -28.05 -5.55
CA LEU A 566 -31.92 -28.97 -5.66
C LEU A 566 -32.93 -28.71 -4.55
#